data_5417472d7379aa97403fe656ef7f51d7
#
_entry.id   5417472d7379aa97403fe656ef7f51d7
#
_cell.length_a   1.000
_cell.length_b   1.000
_cell.length_c   1.000
_cell.angle_alpha   90.00
_cell.angle_beta   90.00
_cell.angle_gamma   90.00
#
_symmetry.space_group_name_H-M   'P 1'
#
loop_
_entity.id
_entity.type
_entity.pdbx_description
1 polymer ?
#
loop_
_entity_poly.entity_id
_entity_poly.type
_entity_poly.pdbx_seq_one_letter_code
_entity_poly.pdbx_strand_id
1 'polypeptide(L)'
;AGYPQLYIMDNNGKNIKRISRGKGVYGNPVWSPRGDQIAFTKLTQGLFHIGIMDIVGLNERVVVKDFSLESPAWSPNGRYLIYHRQKRSKEDGTGGQTSIHFIDITGFNERKIQTPRDGSDPAWSPLL
;
A
#
# COMPACT_ATOMS: atom_id res chain seq x y z
N ALA A 1 -14.81 13.51 -14.40
CA ALA A 1 -14.24 12.19 -14.62
C ALA A 1 -12.74 12.30 -14.52
N GLY A 2 -12.11 11.29 -14.18
CA GLY A 2 -10.67 11.33 -14.03
C GLY A 2 -10.16 9.98 -13.66
N TYR A 3 -9.22 10.01 -12.80
CA TYR A 3 -8.56 8.80 -12.38
C TYR A 3 -9.34 8.12 -11.25
N PRO A 4 -9.18 6.80 -11.09
CA PRO A 4 -9.77 6.10 -9.95
C PRO A 4 -9.42 6.76 -8.62
N GLN A 5 -10.40 6.81 -7.73
CA GLN A 5 -10.30 7.43 -6.42
C GLN A 5 -10.81 6.47 -5.35
N LEU A 6 -10.54 6.78 -4.09
CA LEU A 6 -10.97 5.96 -2.97
C LEU A 6 -12.26 6.52 -2.36
N TYR A 7 -13.18 5.62 -2.08
CA TYR A 7 -14.48 5.94 -1.46
C TYR A 7 -14.71 4.99 -0.30
N ILE A 8 -15.45 5.44 0.68
CA ILE A 8 -15.98 4.59 1.76
C ILE A 8 -17.50 4.64 1.73
N MET A 9 -18.12 3.60 2.23
CA MET A 9 -19.57 3.52 2.34
C MET A 9 -19.95 2.63 3.52
N ASP A 10 -21.23 2.72 3.93
CA ASP A 10 -21.77 1.83 4.95
C ASP A 10 -21.92 0.40 4.41
N ASN A 11 -22.10 -0.56 5.33
CA ASN A 11 -22.27 -1.97 4.98
C ASN A 11 -23.46 -2.21 4.05
N ASN A 12 -24.46 -1.33 4.09
CA ASN A 12 -25.64 -1.41 3.23
C ASN A 12 -25.50 -0.65 1.91
N GLY A 13 -24.32 -0.15 1.60
CA GLY A 13 -24.05 0.58 0.37
C GLY A 13 -24.49 2.03 0.38
N LYS A 14 -24.89 2.57 1.52
CA LYS A 14 -25.32 3.97 1.66
C LYS A 14 -24.19 4.85 2.18
N ASN A 15 -24.40 6.16 2.15
CA ASN A 15 -23.47 7.16 2.66
C ASN A 15 -22.09 7.06 2.00
N ILE A 16 -22.08 6.96 0.67
CA ILE A 16 -20.85 6.89 -0.11
C ILE A 16 -20.11 8.23 -0.01
N LYS A 17 -18.83 8.19 0.35
CA LYS A 17 -18.02 9.38 0.52
C LYS A 17 -16.65 9.17 -0.10
N ARG A 18 -16.23 10.11 -0.95
CA ARG A 18 -14.87 10.12 -1.48
C ARG A 18 -13.91 10.57 -0.39
N ILE A 19 -12.82 9.82 -0.19
CA ILE A 19 -11.84 10.12 0.83
C ILE A 19 -10.49 10.54 0.25
N SER A 20 -10.15 10.14 -0.98
CA SER A 20 -8.89 10.56 -1.61
C SER A 20 -9.08 11.92 -2.28
N ARG A 21 -8.12 12.80 -2.13
CA ARG A 21 -8.18 14.16 -2.67
C ARG A 21 -6.99 14.53 -3.53
N GLY A 22 -5.94 13.71 -3.53
CA GLY A 22 -4.75 13.98 -4.30
C GLY A 22 -4.93 13.67 -5.78
N LYS A 23 -3.94 14.07 -6.55
CA LYS A 23 -3.86 13.75 -7.97
C LYS A 23 -3.21 12.37 -8.13
N GLY A 24 -3.65 11.64 -9.16
CA GLY A 24 -3.09 10.33 -9.46
C GLY A 24 -4.14 9.24 -9.47
N VAL A 25 -3.67 8.02 -9.68
CA VAL A 25 -4.51 6.83 -9.74
C VAL A 25 -4.41 6.11 -8.41
N TYR A 26 -5.51 6.10 -7.66
CA TYR A 26 -5.57 5.40 -6.37
C TYR A 26 -6.08 3.98 -6.56
N GLY A 27 -5.57 3.04 -5.78
CA GLY A 27 -6.01 1.66 -5.85
C GLY A 27 -5.58 0.83 -4.66
N ASN A 28 -5.96 -0.44 -4.66
CA ASN A 28 -5.59 -1.43 -3.65
C ASN A 28 -5.83 -0.97 -2.22
N PRO A 29 -7.03 -0.44 -1.88
CA PRO A 29 -7.29 0.00 -0.52
C PRO A 29 -7.41 -1.19 0.42
N VAL A 30 -6.77 -1.09 1.59
CA VAL A 30 -6.81 -2.13 2.61
C VAL A 30 -7.03 -1.48 3.97
N TRP A 31 -8.10 -1.88 4.66
CA TRP A 31 -8.39 -1.39 5.99
C TRP A 31 -7.39 -1.91 7.02
N SER A 32 -6.96 -1.02 7.91
CA SER A 32 -6.23 -1.42 9.11
C SER A 32 -7.11 -2.33 9.97
N PRO A 33 -6.53 -3.33 10.65
CA PRO A 33 -7.29 -4.16 11.59
C PRO A 33 -7.95 -3.35 12.70
N ARG A 34 -7.44 -2.15 12.97
CA ARG A 34 -7.98 -1.25 14.00
C ARG A 34 -9.15 -0.42 13.49
N GLY A 35 -9.40 -0.42 12.18
CA GLY A 35 -10.53 0.29 11.58
C GLY A 35 -10.38 1.80 11.49
N ASP A 36 -9.20 2.34 11.77
CA ASP A 36 -8.97 3.79 11.83
C ASP A 36 -8.19 4.33 10.64
N GLN A 37 -7.57 3.45 9.85
CA GLN A 37 -6.73 3.87 8.73
C GLN A 37 -6.94 2.95 7.54
N ILE A 38 -6.61 3.48 6.36
CA ILE A 38 -6.64 2.73 5.11
C ILE A 38 -5.27 2.87 4.45
N ALA A 39 -4.65 1.74 4.11
CA ALA A 39 -3.48 1.73 3.25
C ALA A 39 -3.91 1.61 1.80
N PHE A 40 -3.17 2.22 0.89
CA PHE A 40 -3.51 2.22 -0.52
C PHE A 40 -2.25 2.37 -1.38
N THR A 41 -2.38 2.07 -2.66
CA THR A 41 -1.38 2.44 -3.65
C THR A 41 -1.85 3.67 -4.41
N LYS A 42 -0.91 4.46 -4.88
CA LYS A 42 -1.18 5.65 -5.67
C LYS A 42 -0.10 5.77 -6.74
N LEU A 43 -0.52 5.90 -7.98
CA LEU A 43 0.39 6.14 -9.10
C LEU A 43 0.29 7.60 -9.50
N THR A 44 1.39 8.32 -9.40
CA THR A 44 1.47 9.71 -9.82
C THR A 44 2.91 10.03 -10.24
N GLN A 45 3.06 10.86 -11.25
CA GLN A 45 4.36 11.29 -11.77
C GLN A 45 5.30 10.12 -12.09
N GLY A 46 4.72 9.02 -12.60
CA GLY A 46 5.50 7.85 -13.00
C GLY A 46 6.00 6.95 -11.87
N LEU A 47 5.60 7.24 -10.64
CA LEU A 47 6.01 6.43 -9.48
C LEU A 47 4.80 5.90 -8.73
N PHE A 48 4.94 4.69 -8.22
CA PHE A 48 4.00 4.14 -7.26
C PHE A 48 4.35 4.60 -5.86
N HIS A 49 3.30 4.88 -5.10
CA HIS A 49 3.41 5.27 -3.69
C HIS A 49 2.53 4.34 -2.88
N ILE A 50 3.01 3.92 -1.73
CA ILE A 50 2.14 3.32 -0.72
C ILE A 50 1.89 4.39 0.32
N GLY A 51 0.61 4.66 0.54
CA GLY A 51 0.18 5.69 1.48
C GLY A 51 -0.75 5.13 2.52
N ILE A 52 -0.95 5.91 3.57
CA ILE A 52 -1.88 5.61 4.65
C ILE A 52 -2.76 6.84 4.82
N MET A 53 -4.06 6.62 4.95
CA MET A 53 -5.03 7.66 5.19
C MET A 53 -5.74 7.43 6.51
N ASP A 54 -5.78 8.46 7.33
CA ASP A 54 -6.57 8.48 8.56
C ASP A 54 -8.01 8.83 8.17
N ILE A 55 -8.97 7.97 8.51
CA ILE A 55 -10.35 8.18 8.08
C ILE A 55 -11.08 9.26 8.89
N VAL A 56 -10.58 9.67 10.05
CA VAL A 56 -11.18 10.75 10.83
C VAL A 56 -10.83 12.10 10.24
N GLY A 57 -9.53 12.37 10.08
CA GLY A 57 -9.06 13.64 9.53
C GLY A 57 -8.88 13.66 8.03
N LEU A 58 -9.01 12.49 7.38
CA LEU A 58 -8.77 12.31 5.95
C LEU A 58 -7.40 12.80 5.51
N ASN A 59 -6.42 12.67 6.41
CA ASN A 59 -5.04 13.05 6.13
C ASN A 59 -4.31 11.89 5.48
N GLU A 60 -3.77 12.16 4.31
CA GLU A 60 -3.01 11.19 3.52
C GLU A 60 -1.53 11.44 3.73
N ARG A 61 -0.76 10.36 3.95
CA ARG A 61 0.70 10.46 3.96
C ARG A 61 1.30 9.29 3.20
N VAL A 62 2.43 9.55 2.56
CA VAL A 62 3.15 8.53 1.79
C VAL A 62 4.22 7.92 2.70
N VAL A 63 4.28 6.59 2.76
CA VAL A 63 5.29 5.88 3.56
C VAL A 63 6.40 5.28 2.69
N VAL A 64 6.09 4.92 1.45
CA VAL A 64 7.08 4.37 0.50
C VAL A 64 6.76 4.87 -0.89
N LYS A 65 7.77 5.13 -1.70
CA LYS A 65 7.60 5.38 -3.13
C LYS A 65 8.68 4.65 -3.90
N ASP A 66 8.32 4.11 -5.05
CA ASP A 66 9.26 3.45 -5.96
C ASP A 66 8.62 3.26 -7.33
N PHE A 67 9.42 2.80 -8.24
CA PHE A 67 9.02 2.48 -9.59
C PHE A 67 7.92 1.40 -9.64
N SER A 68 7.93 0.43 -8.76
CA SER A 68 6.86 -0.58 -8.68
C SER A 68 6.67 -1.07 -7.25
N LEU A 69 5.48 -0.83 -6.72
CA LEU A 69 5.06 -1.24 -5.36
C LEU A 69 3.65 -1.78 -5.46
N GLU A 70 3.37 -2.92 -4.83
CA GLU A 70 2.04 -3.52 -4.89
C GLU A 70 1.68 -4.28 -3.62
N SER A 71 0.38 -4.53 -3.51
CA SER A 71 -0.21 -5.46 -2.55
C SER A 71 0.12 -5.16 -1.09
N PRO A 72 -0.16 -3.93 -0.60
CA PRO A 72 0.05 -3.66 0.81
C PRO A 72 -0.88 -4.50 1.68
N ALA A 73 -0.35 -5.00 2.78
CA ALA A 73 -1.10 -5.73 3.78
C ALA A 73 -0.69 -5.24 5.17
N TRP A 74 -1.63 -5.23 6.10
CA TRP A 74 -1.37 -4.78 7.46
C TRP A 74 -0.91 -5.93 8.35
N SER A 75 0.02 -5.62 9.27
CA SER A 75 0.26 -6.53 10.38
C SER A 75 -0.97 -6.58 11.29
N PRO A 76 -1.16 -7.70 12.05
CA PRO A 76 -2.35 -7.84 12.90
C PRO A 76 -2.50 -6.73 13.94
N ASN A 77 -1.40 -6.11 14.39
CA ASN A 77 -1.46 -5.02 15.37
C ASN A 77 -1.60 -3.63 14.73
N GLY A 78 -1.65 -3.55 13.40
CA GLY A 78 -1.81 -2.27 12.69
C GLY A 78 -0.60 -1.37 12.70
N ARG A 79 0.58 -1.86 13.09
CA ARG A 79 1.80 -1.03 13.18
C ARG A 79 2.70 -1.11 11.96
N TYR A 80 2.58 -2.16 11.18
CA TYR A 80 3.47 -2.39 10.04
C TYR A 80 2.66 -2.67 8.80
N LEU A 81 3.21 -2.28 7.66
CA LEU A 81 2.74 -2.70 6.34
C LEU A 81 3.78 -3.62 5.73
N ILE A 82 3.29 -4.65 5.07
CA ILE A 82 4.12 -5.54 4.25
C ILE A 82 3.65 -5.36 2.80
N TYR A 83 4.58 -5.33 1.88
CA TYR A 83 4.28 -5.09 0.47
C TYR A 83 5.36 -5.73 -0.39
N HIS A 84 5.13 -5.87 -1.69
CA HIS A 84 6.20 -6.31 -2.56
C HIS A 84 6.70 -5.15 -3.43
N ARG A 85 7.98 -5.20 -3.72
CA ARG A 85 8.69 -4.21 -4.53
C ARG A 85 9.37 -4.94 -5.67
N GLN A 86 9.17 -4.46 -6.90
CA GLN A 86 9.80 -5.03 -8.08
C GLN A 86 10.95 -4.13 -8.50
N LYS A 87 12.13 -4.73 -8.69
CA LYS A 87 13.27 -4.02 -9.23
C LYS A 87 13.10 -3.81 -10.72
N ARG A 88 13.68 -2.72 -11.24
CA ARG A 88 13.71 -2.49 -12.68
C ARG A 88 14.55 -3.57 -13.34
N SER A 89 14.08 -4.06 -14.50
CA SER A 89 14.87 -4.94 -15.34
C SER A 89 16.03 -4.17 -15.96
N LYS A 90 17.17 -4.83 -16.11
CA LYS A 90 18.27 -4.28 -16.88
C LYS A 90 17.97 -4.39 -18.38
N GLU A 91 18.76 -3.67 -19.21
CA GLU A 91 18.57 -3.70 -20.65
C GLU A 91 18.67 -5.12 -21.25
N ASP A 92 19.44 -5.99 -20.61
CA ASP A 92 19.60 -7.39 -21.03
C ASP A 92 18.46 -8.30 -20.55
N GLY A 93 17.43 -7.75 -19.92
CA GLY A 93 16.31 -8.50 -19.41
C GLY A 93 16.51 -9.14 -18.05
N THR A 94 17.66 -8.91 -17.40
CA THR A 94 17.92 -9.44 -16.06
C THR A 94 17.51 -8.42 -14.99
N GLY A 95 17.36 -8.89 -13.75
CA GLY A 95 17.18 -8.03 -12.58
C GLY A 95 15.75 -7.61 -12.27
N GLY A 96 14.74 -8.10 -12.99
CA GLY A 96 13.34 -7.75 -12.72
C GLY A 96 12.73 -8.52 -11.55
N GLN A 97 13.49 -8.83 -10.52
CA GLN A 97 13.05 -9.64 -9.39
C GLN A 97 12.17 -8.86 -8.44
N THR A 98 11.20 -9.57 -7.84
CA THR A 98 10.37 -9.01 -6.77
C THR A 98 10.95 -9.40 -5.41
N SER A 99 10.69 -8.56 -4.43
CA SER A 99 11.08 -8.83 -3.04
C SER A 99 9.99 -8.33 -2.11
N ILE A 100 9.90 -8.95 -0.95
CA ILE A 100 8.94 -8.57 0.09
C ILE A 100 9.64 -7.66 1.09
N HIS A 101 8.98 -6.57 1.43
CA HIS A 101 9.48 -5.60 2.39
C HIS A 101 8.42 -5.33 3.43
N PHE A 102 8.83 -4.85 4.59
CA PHE A 102 7.92 -4.29 5.57
C PHE A 102 8.43 -2.95 6.07
N ILE A 103 7.51 -2.11 6.51
CA ILE A 103 7.83 -0.78 6.98
C ILE A 103 6.88 -0.42 8.13
N ASP A 104 7.39 0.31 9.11
CA ASP A 104 6.56 0.89 10.16
C ASP A 104 5.62 1.93 9.56
N ILE A 105 4.42 2.06 10.12
CA ILE A 105 3.43 3.05 9.61
C ILE A 105 3.92 4.49 9.72
N THR A 106 4.97 4.74 10.46
CA THR A 106 5.62 6.07 10.50
C THR A 106 6.46 6.36 9.25
N GLY A 107 6.71 5.33 8.42
CA GLY A 107 7.56 5.47 7.24
C GLY A 107 9.03 5.18 7.49
N PHE A 108 9.37 4.73 8.69
CA PHE A 108 10.74 4.41 9.05
C PHE A 108 10.96 2.90 9.13
N ASN A 109 12.22 2.50 9.17
CA ASN A 109 12.65 1.12 9.41
C ASN A 109 12.15 0.15 8.35
N GLU A 110 12.22 0.54 7.08
CA GLU A 110 11.94 -0.39 5.99
C GLU A 110 12.95 -1.52 6.01
N ARG A 111 12.48 -2.76 5.92
CA ARG A 111 13.32 -3.95 5.88
C ARG A 111 12.86 -4.91 4.80
N LYS A 112 13.82 -5.57 4.16
CA LYS A 112 13.55 -6.61 3.19
C LYS A 112 13.43 -7.94 3.92
N ILE A 113 12.38 -8.71 3.58
CA ILE A 113 12.21 -10.06 4.09
C ILE A 113 12.94 -11.00 3.15
N GLN A 114 13.83 -11.83 3.69
CA GLN A 114 14.55 -12.81 2.90
C GLN A 114 13.63 -13.94 2.48
N THR A 115 13.58 -14.21 1.18
CA THR A 115 12.79 -15.30 0.64
C THR A 115 13.68 -16.14 -0.26
N PRO A 116 13.47 -17.49 -0.33
CA PRO A 116 14.29 -18.32 -1.22
C PRO A 116 13.98 -18.09 -2.70
N ARG A 117 12.87 -17.45 -3.02
CA ARG A 117 12.42 -17.10 -4.37
C ARG A 117 11.83 -15.72 -4.37
N ASP A 118 11.49 -15.21 -5.57
CA ASP A 118 10.76 -13.94 -5.65
C ASP A 118 9.50 -13.99 -4.82
N GLY A 119 9.27 -12.94 -4.03
CA GLY A 119 8.10 -12.84 -3.19
C GLY A 119 7.07 -11.88 -3.75
N SER A 120 5.79 -12.23 -3.64
CA SER A 120 4.68 -11.36 -4.00
C SER A 120 3.47 -11.69 -3.15
N ASP A 121 2.46 -10.80 -3.20
CA ASP A 121 1.19 -10.96 -2.48
C ASP A 121 1.39 -11.29 -1.00
N PRO A 122 2.13 -10.45 -0.26
CA PRO A 122 2.42 -10.73 1.12
C PRO A 122 1.18 -10.74 2.00
N ALA A 123 1.22 -11.56 3.03
CA ALA A 123 0.17 -11.61 4.04
C ALA A 123 0.79 -11.92 5.41
N TRP A 124 0.16 -11.41 6.46
CA TRP A 124 0.56 -11.67 7.82
C TRP A 124 -0.24 -12.84 8.38
N SER A 125 0.43 -13.68 9.16
CA SER A 125 -0.31 -14.69 9.90
C SER A 125 -1.07 -14.04 11.06
N PRO A 126 -2.23 -14.59 11.46
CA PRO A 126 -2.97 -14.06 12.61
C PRO A 126 -2.15 -14.17 13.90
N LEU A 127 -2.42 -13.26 14.82
CA LEU A 127 -1.88 -13.36 16.18
C LEU A 127 -2.56 -14.53 16.91
N LEU A 128 -1.75 -15.31 17.56
CA LEU A 128 -2.26 -16.44 18.36
C LEU A 128 -2.56 -15.98 19.79
#